data_df989190092646cb820de42557e41f66
#
_entry.id   df989190092646cb820de42557e41f66
#
_cell.length_a   1.000
_cell.length_b   1.000
_cell.length_c   1.000
_cell.angle_alpha   90.00
_cell.angle_beta   90.00
_cell.angle_gamma   90.00
#
_symmetry.space_group_name_H-M   'P 1'
#
loop_
_entity.id
_entity.type
_entity.pdbx_description
1 polymer ?
#
loop_
_entity_poly.entity_id
_entity_poly.type
_entity_poly.pdbx_seq_one_letter_code
_entity_poly.pdbx_strand_id
1 'polypeptide(L)'
;HVVVNNTNLKTGNRMQTKNPLELNRALQDMARARGLRGLSNESKAKSGVERLAEKEHGRKGPSKRQDVHMSRAEHEIVAEGGYSWVSDIRCRVGIAKKLSRSDAEFRQVLGLLGIEVSPASTRGGRDDWVYSMREALKCKVSGGKLGYTYTKQAVGRSFGGTSLEA
;
A
#
# COMPACT_ATOMS: atom_id res chain seq x y z
N HIS A 1 28.51 -7.14 -11.37
CA HIS A 1 27.60 -6.20 -12.04
C HIS A 1 28.11 -5.94 -13.46
N VAL A 2 27.25 -6.14 -14.46
CA VAL A 2 27.56 -5.81 -15.85
C VAL A 2 26.84 -4.50 -16.19
N VAL A 3 27.59 -3.48 -16.55
CA VAL A 3 27.05 -2.21 -17.04
C VAL A 3 27.03 -2.25 -18.55
N VAL A 4 25.85 -2.16 -19.14
CA VAL A 4 25.68 -2.14 -20.60
C VAL A 4 25.27 -0.74 -21.03
N ASN A 5 26.01 -0.17 -21.98
CA ASN A 5 25.60 1.07 -22.60
C ASN A 5 24.34 0.83 -23.47
N ASN A 6 23.25 1.46 -23.11
CA ASN A 6 21.97 1.31 -23.77
C ASN A 6 21.80 2.21 -25.00
N THR A 7 22.86 2.82 -25.48
CA THR A 7 22.81 3.75 -26.63
C THR A 7 23.50 3.13 -27.83
N ASN A 8 22.82 3.09 -28.98
CA ASN A 8 23.43 2.70 -30.23
C ASN A 8 24.36 3.85 -30.71
N LEU A 9 25.64 3.58 -30.72
CA LEU A 9 26.66 4.59 -31.07
C LEU A 9 26.57 5.12 -32.52
N LYS A 10 25.96 4.34 -33.42
CA LYS A 10 25.76 4.77 -34.83
C LYS A 10 24.53 5.65 -35.01
N THR A 11 23.47 5.41 -34.29
CA THR A 11 22.18 6.10 -34.47
C THR A 11 21.83 7.07 -33.37
N GLY A 12 22.55 7.05 -32.25
CA GLY A 12 22.24 7.85 -31.06
C GLY A 12 20.98 7.43 -30.32
N ASN A 13 20.25 6.45 -30.83
CA ASN A 13 19.00 6.01 -30.23
C ASN A 13 19.22 5.00 -29.10
N ARG A 14 18.33 5.01 -28.12
CA ARG A 14 18.31 3.95 -27.10
C ARG A 14 17.97 2.61 -27.71
N MET A 15 18.76 1.59 -27.39
CA MET A 15 18.41 0.22 -27.70
C MET A 15 17.25 -0.23 -26.81
N GLN A 16 16.09 -0.37 -27.38
CA GLN A 16 14.92 -0.93 -26.68
C GLN A 16 14.70 -2.37 -27.14
N THR A 17 14.67 -3.29 -26.22
CA THR A 17 14.17 -4.64 -26.47
C THR A 17 12.65 -4.57 -26.58
N LYS A 18 12.11 -4.92 -27.75
CA LYS A 18 10.65 -4.93 -27.98
C LYS A 18 9.93 -5.88 -27.02
N ASN A 19 10.60 -6.93 -26.58
CA ASN A 19 10.04 -7.91 -25.65
C ASN A 19 11.07 -8.33 -24.59
N PRO A 20 11.02 -7.77 -23.37
CA PRO A 20 11.92 -8.14 -22.28
C PRO A 20 11.86 -9.63 -21.90
N LEU A 21 10.73 -10.31 -22.17
CA LEU A 21 10.55 -11.73 -21.87
C LEU A 21 11.36 -12.61 -22.82
N GLU A 22 11.49 -12.24 -24.09
CA GLU A 22 12.32 -12.97 -25.06
C GLU A 22 13.80 -12.88 -24.70
N LEU A 23 14.25 -11.67 -24.31
CA LEU A 23 15.63 -11.49 -23.83
C LEU A 23 15.91 -12.36 -22.60
N ASN A 24 14.97 -12.39 -21.66
CA ASN A 24 15.12 -13.19 -20.44
C ASN A 24 15.15 -14.70 -20.75
N ARG A 25 14.32 -15.17 -21.69
CA ARG A 25 14.36 -16.57 -22.17
C ARG A 25 15.71 -16.91 -22.80
N ALA A 26 16.18 -16.05 -23.72
CA ALA A 26 17.46 -16.24 -24.38
C ALA A 26 18.64 -16.27 -23.38
N LEU A 27 18.62 -15.42 -22.37
CA LEU A 27 19.64 -15.43 -21.30
C LEU A 27 19.57 -16.69 -20.45
N GLN A 28 18.38 -17.20 -20.15
CA GLN A 28 18.22 -18.45 -19.41
C GLN A 28 18.67 -19.66 -20.22
N ASP A 29 18.38 -19.67 -21.53
CA ASP A 29 18.82 -20.75 -22.43
C ASP A 29 20.35 -20.76 -22.57
N MET A 30 20.97 -19.59 -22.68
CA MET A 30 22.44 -19.48 -22.67
C MET A 30 23.05 -19.91 -21.33
N ALA A 31 22.43 -19.62 -20.22
CA ALA A 31 22.87 -20.06 -18.89
C ALA A 31 22.79 -21.58 -18.76
N ARG A 32 21.68 -22.19 -19.21
CA ARG A 32 21.50 -23.64 -19.23
C ARG A 32 22.53 -24.36 -20.14
N ALA A 33 22.75 -23.80 -21.32
CA ALA A 33 23.74 -24.36 -22.26
C ALA A 33 25.16 -24.37 -21.68
N ARG A 34 25.48 -23.51 -20.74
CA ARG A 34 26.76 -23.41 -20.03
C ARG A 34 26.79 -24.14 -18.69
N GLY A 35 25.74 -24.91 -18.35
CA GLY A 35 25.64 -25.60 -17.07
C GLY A 35 25.47 -24.68 -15.85
N LEU A 36 25.18 -23.42 -16.08
CA LEU A 36 24.88 -22.47 -14.99
C LEU A 36 23.44 -22.66 -14.52
N ARG A 37 23.20 -22.65 -13.21
CA ARG A 37 21.85 -22.57 -12.69
C ARG A 37 21.24 -21.27 -13.18
N GLY A 38 20.29 -21.36 -14.10
CA GLY A 38 19.47 -20.22 -14.48
C GLY A 38 18.79 -19.64 -13.23
N LEU A 39 18.54 -18.35 -13.25
CA LEU A 39 17.68 -17.70 -12.24
C LEU A 39 16.25 -18.24 -12.43
N SER A 40 16.00 -19.46 -11.98
CA SER A 40 14.66 -20.03 -11.99
C SER A 40 13.83 -19.31 -10.92
N ASN A 41 13.18 -18.26 -11.33
CA ASN A 41 12.02 -17.74 -10.59
C ASN A 41 10.80 -18.66 -10.80
N GLU A 42 11.00 -19.96 -10.88
CA GLU A 42 9.94 -20.95 -11.08
C GLU A 42 8.92 -20.92 -9.94
N SER A 43 9.31 -20.48 -8.75
CA SER A 43 8.40 -20.36 -7.62
C SER A 43 7.51 -19.10 -7.63
N LYS A 44 7.75 -18.12 -8.52
CA LYS A 44 7.00 -16.85 -8.53
C LYS A 44 6.51 -16.38 -9.89
N ALA A 45 6.95 -16.96 -10.98
CA ALA A 45 6.49 -16.61 -12.31
C ALA A 45 5.37 -17.56 -12.75
N LYS A 46 4.16 -17.31 -12.27
CA LYS A 46 2.99 -17.78 -13.01
C LYS A 46 3.15 -17.32 -14.44
N SER A 47 3.05 -18.23 -15.40
CA SER A 47 3.23 -17.92 -16.82
C SER A 47 2.28 -16.79 -17.21
N GLY A 48 2.62 -15.98 -18.21
CA GLY A 48 1.72 -14.94 -18.69
C GLY A 48 0.34 -15.49 -19.07
N VAL A 49 0.30 -16.75 -19.50
CA VAL A 49 -0.92 -17.50 -19.82
C VAL A 49 -1.74 -17.82 -18.56
N GLU A 50 -1.11 -18.23 -17.46
CA GLU A 50 -1.79 -18.45 -16.18
C GLU A 50 -2.32 -17.13 -15.59
N ARG A 51 -1.59 -16.01 -15.76
CA ARG A 51 -2.08 -14.68 -15.36
C ARG A 51 -3.26 -14.22 -16.20
N LEU A 52 -3.30 -14.55 -17.47
CA LEU A 52 -4.43 -14.26 -18.35
C LEU A 52 -5.61 -15.16 -18.02
N ALA A 53 -5.41 -16.45 -17.81
CA ALA A 53 -6.45 -17.39 -17.37
C ALA A 53 -7.02 -17.00 -15.99
N GLU A 54 -6.17 -16.59 -15.03
CA GLU A 54 -6.64 -16.03 -13.75
C GLU A 54 -7.41 -14.71 -13.93
N LYS A 55 -7.09 -13.92 -14.94
CA LYS A 55 -7.82 -12.69 -15.25
C LYS A 55 -9.17 -12.94 -15.89
N GLU A 56 -9.28 -14.01 -16.70
CA GLU A 56 -10.53 -14.41 -17.35
C GLU A 56 -11.45 -15.21 -16.40
N HIS A 57 -10.90 -16.04 -15.52
CA HIS A 57 -11.67 -16.89 -14.60
C HIS A 57 -11.74 -16.34 -13.17
N GLY A 58 -10.94 -15.37 -12.83
CA GLY A 58 -10.87 -14.79 -11.51
C GLY A 58 -11.36 -13.36 -11.45
N ARG A 59 -12.66 -13.12 -11.28
CA ARG A 59 -13.04 -12.02 -10.39
C ARG A 59 -12.27 -12.31 -9.11
N LYS A 60 -11.19 -11.53 -8.85
CA LYS A 60 -10.52 -11.53 -7.56
C LYS A 60 -11.63 -11.44 -6.53
N GLY A 61 -11.85 -12.50 -5.79
CA GLY A 61 -12.69 -12.43 -4.61
C GLY A 61 -12.29 -11.18 -3.83
N PRO A 62 -13.18 -10.54 -3.08
CA PRO A 62 -12.90 -9.29 -2.40
C PRO A 62 -11.55 -9.44 -1.71
N SER A 63 -10.55 -8.68 -2.17
CA SER A 63 -9.22 -8.72 -1.57
C SER A 63 -9.44 -8.51 -0.08
N LYS A 64 -8.98 -9.43 0.77
CA LYS A 64 -9.10 -9.28 2.22
C LYS A 64 -8.58 -7.88 2.54
N ARG A 65 -9.49 -7.00 2.92
CA ARG A 65 -9.14 -5.63 3.28
C ARG A 65 -8.21 -5.74 4.46
N GLN A 66 -7.01 -5.21 4.33
CA GLN A 66 -6.07 -5.22 5.44
C GLN A 66 -6.62 -4.29 6.53
N ASP A 67 -6.80 -4.83 7.72
CA ASP A 67 -7.29 -4.06 8.88
C ASP A 67 -6.33 -2.90 9.21
N VAL A 68 -5.04 -3.17 9.13
CA VAL A 68 -3.96 -2.20 9.28
C VAL A 68 -3.05 -2.30 8.06
N HIS A 69 -2.79 -1.19 7.39
CA HIS A 69 -1.86 -1.13 6.27
C HIS A 69 -0.58 -0.40 6.69
N MET A 70 0.55 -1.08 6.53
CA MET A 70 1.88 -0.53 6.80
C MET A 70 2.72 -0.67 5.53
N SER A 71 3.31 0.43 5.07
CA SER A 71 4.19 0.41 3.91
C SER A 71 5.54 -0.21 4.27
N ARG A 72 6.27 -0.72 3.26
CA ARG A 72 7.61 -1.27 3.48
C ARG A 72 8.56 -0.25 4.11
N ALA A 73 8.55 0.98 3.61
CA ALA A 73 9.36 2.05 4.18
C ALA A 73 9.01 2.37 5.63
N GLU A 74 7.73 2.33 5.99
CA GLU A 74 7.28 2.50 7.36
C GLU A 74 7.79 1.36 8.28
N HIS A 75 7.75 0.11 7.80
CA HIS A 75 8.30 -1.03 8.50
C HIS A 75 9.82 -0.88 8.76
N GLU A 76 10.57 -0.45 7.77
CA GLU A 76 12.01 -0.24 7.86
C GLU A 76 12.32 0.85 8.90
N ILE A 77 11.64 2.01 8.84
CA ILE A 77 11.83 3.11 9.80
C ILE A 77 11.52 2.66 11.23
N VAL A 78 10.41 1.94 11.44
CA VAL A 78 10.02 1.47 12.78
C VAL A 78 10.96 0.39 13.30
N ALA A 79 11.43 -0.51 12.44
CA ALA A 79 12.40 -1.54 12.80
C ALA A 79 13.76 -0.96 13.23
N GLU A 80 14.16 0.16 12.65
CA GLU A 80 15.37 0.90 13.03
C GLU A 80 15.18 1.82 14.24
N GLY A 81 13.97 1.82 14.84
CA GLY A 81 13.64 2.69 15.98
C GLY A 81 13.43 4.16 15.59
N GLY A 82 13.26 4.45 14.30
CA GLY A 82 13.03 5.78 13.78
C GLY A 82 11.58 6.24 13.98
N TYR A 83 11.38 7.56 13.91
CA TYR A 83 10.05 8.18 14.00
C TYR A 83 9.27 8.08 12.70
N SER A 84 8.11 7.44 12.73
CA SER A 84 7.15 7.42 11.62
C SER A 84 5.90 8.22 11.97
N TRP A 85 5.70 9.37 11.30
CA TRP A 85 4.50 10.20 11.48
C TRP A 85 3.21 9.46 11.10
N VAL A 86 3.26 8.51 10.17
CA VAL A 86 2.10 7.68 9.77
C VAL A 86 1.72 6.75 10.92
N SER A 87 2.73 6.13 11.56
CA SER A 87 2.52 5.27 12.73
C SER A 87 1.99 6.06 13.92
N ASP A 88 2.47 7.29 14.11
CA ASP A 88 1.99 8.20 15.15
C ASP A 88 0.52 8.58 14.93
N ILE A 89 0.14 9.00 13.70
CA ILE A 89 -1.28 9.26 13.38
C ILE A 89 -2.11 8.01 13.64
N ARG A 90 -1.65 6.84 13.23
CA ARG A 90 -2.37 5.57 13.45
C ARG A 90 -2.59 5.29 14.93
N CYS A 91 -1.58 5.51 15.77
CA CYS A 91 -1.67 5.35 17.21
C CYS A 91 -2.70 6.30 17.82
N ARG A 92 -2.62 7.59 17.51
CA ARG A 92 -3.54 8.63 18.01
C ARG A 92 -4.99 8.37 17.57
N VAL A 93 -5.20 7.99 16.31
CA VAL A 93 -6.53 7.60 15.80
C VAL A 93 -7.05 6.34 16.50
N GLY A 94 -6.18 5.36 16.77
CA GLY A 94 -6.52 4.16 17.52
C GLY A 94 -6.95 4.47 18.96
N ILE A 95 -6.28 5.40 19.63
CA ILE A 95 -6.64 5.87 20.98
C ILE A 95 -7.99 6.58 20.93
N ALA A 96 -8.15 7.55 20.04
CA ALA A 96 -9.40 8.29 19.90
C ALA A 96 -10.59 7.37 19.65
N LYS A 97 -10.42 6.35 18.79
CA LYS A 97 -11.45 5.35 18.49
C LYS A 97 -11.87 4.54 19.73
N LYS A 98 -10.94 4.23 20.63
CA LYS A 98 -11.24 3.50 21.87
C LYS A 98 -11.95 4.36 22.92
N LEU A 99 -11.66 5.64 22.94
CA LEU A 99 -12.20 6.57 23.93
C LEU A 99 -13.55 7.18 23.54
N SER A 100 -13.88 7.21 22.25
CA SER A 100 -15.05 7.87 21.72
C SER A 100 -16.21 6.93 21.48
N ARG A 101 -17.41 7.36 21.78
CA ARG A 101 -18.68 6.67 21.55
C ARG A 101 -19.51 7.26 20.41
N SER A 102 -19.13 8.44 19.94
CA SER A 102 -19.81 9.15 18.85
C SER A 102 -18.80 9.83 17.91
N ASP A 103 -19.24 10.18 16.71
CA ASP A 103 -18.43 10.89 15.71
C ASP A 103 -17.97 12.29 16.25
N ALA A 104 -18.83 12.96 16.97
CA ALA A 104 -18.52 14.26 17.57
C ALA A 104 -17.40 14.13 18.63
N GLU A 105 -17.53 13.17 19.54
CA GLU A 105 -16.51 12.88 20.55
C GLU A 105 -15.19 12.46 19.89
N PHE A 106 -15.25 11.62 18.87
CA PHE A 106 -14.08 11.17 18.13
C PHE A 106 -13.28 12.34 17.55
N ARG A 107 -13.97 13.29 16.92
CA ARG A 107 -13.32 14.50 16.39
C ARG A 107 -12.76 15.40 17.49
N GLN A 108 -13.47 15.52 18.61
CA GLN A 108 -12.97 16.28 19.77
C GLN A 108 -11.69 15.65 20.34
N VAL A 109 -11.71 14.35 20.59
CA VAL A 109 -10.54 13.62 21.10
C VAL A 109 -9.37 13.70 20.13
N LEU A 110 -9.59 13.56 18.83
CA LEU A 110 -8.55 13.74 17.81
C LEU A 110 -7.99 15.17 17.84
N GLY A 111 -8.83 16.17 17.98
CA GLY A 111 -8.42 17.56 18.12
C GLY A 111 -7.50 17.78 19.33
N LEU A 112 -7.79 17.14 20.46
CA LEU A 112 -6.95 17.18 21.67
C LEU A 112 -5.61 16.43 21.44
N LEU A 113 -5.62 15.38 20.63
CA LEU A 113 -4.41 14.64 20.25
C LEU A 113 -3.63 15.32 19.10
N GLY A 114 -3.99 16.52 18.67
CA GLY A 114 -3.30 17.25 17.64
C GLY A 114 -3.55 16.73 16.22
N ILE A 115 -4.62 15.97 16.00
CA ILE A 115 -5.03 15.46 14.70
C ILE A 115 -6.29 16.21 14.24
N GLU A 116 -6.24 16.70 13.02
CA GLU A 116 -7.36 17.30 12.31
C GLU A 116 -7.95 16.33 11.30
N VAL A 117 -9.28 16.27 11.24
CA VAL A 117 -10.02 15.38 10.33
C VAL A 117 -10.73 16.21 9.29
N SER A 118 -10.44 15.95 8.02
CA SER A 118 -11.12 16.55 6.88
C SER A 118 -11.75 15.46 5.99
N PRO A 119 -12.83 15.79 5.26
CA PRO A 119 -13.39 14.88 4.28
C PRO A 119 -12.38 14.66 3.13
N ALA A 120 -12.25 13.43 2.67
CA ALA A 120 -11.43 13.14 1.52
C ALA A 120 -12.13 13.64 0.26
N SER A 121 -11.55 14.65 -0.39
CA SER A 121 -11.95 15.09 -1.71
C SER A 121 -11.42 14.11 -2.76
N THR A 122 -12.09 12.99 -2.98
CA THR A 122 -11.70 12.05 -4.02
C THR A 122 -12.60 12.16 -5.25
N ARG A 123 -11.98 12.33 -6.40
CA ARG A 123 -12.62 12.30 -7.73
C ARG A 123 -13.39 11.00 -8.01
N GLY A 124 -13.31 10.01 -7.13
CA GLY A 124 -13.91 8.69 -7.24
C GLY A 124 -15.04 8.39 -6.24
N GLY A 125 -15.61 9.40 -5.57
CA GLY A 125 -16.81 9.20 -4.73
C GLY A 125 -16.61 8.33 -3.46
N ARG A 126 -15.39 8.11 -3.01
CA ARG A 126 -15.15 7.41 -1.75
C ARG A 126 -15.28 8.40 -0.60
N ASP A 127 -16.34 8.24 0.19
CA ASP A 127 -16.54 8.98 1.42
C ASP A 127 -15.57 8.43 2.50
N ASP A 128 -14.43 9.07 2.64
CA ASP A 128 -13.40 8.70 3.61
C ASP A 128 -12.86 9.95 4.31
N TRP A 129 -12.11 9.76 5.37
CA TRP A 129 -11.45 10.81 6.12
C TRP A 129 -9.97 10.92 5.78
N VAL A 130 -9.48 12.16 5.83
CA VAL A 130 -8.06 12.46 5.81
C VAL A 130 -7.67 12.98 7.19
N TYR A 131 -6.71 12.33 7.78
CA TYR A 131 -6.11 12.70 9.05
C TYR A 131 -4.85 13.50 8.79
N SER A 132 -4.73 14.68 9.40
CA SER A 132 -3.57 15.55 9.30
C SER A 132 -3.05 15.94 10.68
N MET A 133 -1.74 16.04 10.81
CA MET A 133 -1.13 16.53 12.04
C MET A 133 -1.23 18.07 12.08
N ARG A 134 -1.73 18.61 13.18
CA ARG A 134 -1.84 20.07 13.35
C ARG A 134 -0.48 20.77 13.36
N GLU A 135 0.53 20.11 13.92
CA GLU A 135 1.91 20.59 13.99
C GLU A 135 2.64 20.55 12.64
N ALA A 136 2.22 19.67 11.74
CA ALA A 136 2.84 19.44 10.45
C ALA A 136 1.76 19.20 9.38
N LEU A 137 1.19 20.27 8.83
CA LEU A 137 0.10 20.22 7.84
C LEU A 137 0.42 19.41 6.55
N LYS A 138 1.71 19.19 6.27
CA LYS A 138 2.15 18.32 5.17
C LYS A 138 1.98 16.83 5.48
N CYS A 139 1.96 16.46 6.77
CA CYS A 139 1.79 15.08 7.24
C CYS A 139 0.30 14.74 7.28
N LYS A 140 -0.25 14.33 6.14
CA LYS A 140 -1.66 13.95 5.99
C LYS A 140 -1.80 12.61 5.28
N VAL A 141 -2.74 11.80 5.76
CA VAL A 141 -2.98 10.44 5.26
C VAL A 141 -4.47 10.11 5.29
N SER A 142 -4.97 9.41 4.27
CA SER A 142 -6.37 8.96 4.25
C SER A 142 -6.56 7.71 5.11
N GLY A 143 -7.77 7.54 5.67
CA GLY A 143 -8.14 6.38 6.47
C GLY A 143 -7.87 5.06 5.75
N GLY A 144 -8.23 4.97 4.46
CA GLY A 144 -7.96 3.79 3.65
C GLY A 144 -6.48 3.44 3.48
N LYS A 145 -5.56 4.42 3.54
CA LYS A 145 -4.11 4.18 3.53
C LYS A 145 -3.57 3.71 4.88
N LEU A 146 -4.20 4.09 5.98
CA LEU A 146 -3.85 3.59 7.31
C LEU A 146 -4.32 2.14 7.50
N GLY A 147 -5.40 1.75 6.83
CA GLY A 147 -6.03 0.43 6.92
C GLY A 147 -7.54 0.55 7.00
N TYR A 148 -8.23 -0.56 6.76
CA TYR A 148 -9.70 -0.56 6.74
C TYR A 148 -10.32 -0.07 8.04
N THR A 149 -9.75 -0.42 9.19
CA THR A 149 -10.25 -0.07 10.52
C THR A 149 -10.22 1.43 10.82
N TYR A 150 -9.50 2.22 10.02
CA TYR A 150 -9.35 3.67 10.16
C TYR A 150 -10.19 4.46 9.15
N THR A 151 -10.94 3.78 8.30
CA THR A 151 -11.86 4.43 7.36
C THR A 151 -13.07 5.00 8.10
N LYS A 152 -13.68 6.05 7.55
CA LYS A 152 -14.91 6.66 8.09
C LYS A 152 -15.99 5.63 8.39
N GLN A 153 -16.19 4.68 7.47
CA GLN A 153 -17.18 3.61 7.62
C GLN A 153 -16.88 2.68 8.79
N ALA A 154 -15.61 2.25 8.95
CA ALA A 154 -15.23 1.33 10.01
C ALA A 154 -15.24 2.00 11.39
N VAL A 155 -14.82 3.25 11.45
CA VAL A 155 -14.88 4.05 12.68
C VAL A 155 -16.33 4.30 13.10
N GLY A 156 -17.21 4.69 12.17
CA GLY A 156 -18.63 4.88 12.45
C GLY A 156 -19.33 3.60 12.97
N ARG A 157 -18.96 2.44 12.43
CA ARG A 157 -19.48 1.16 12.93
C ARG A 157 -19.00 0.83 14.34
N SER A 158 -17.80 1.25 14.74
CA SER A 158 -17.28 0.99 16.08
C SER A 158 -18.07 1.72 17.18
N PHE A 159 -18.73 2.82 16.87
CA PHE A 159 -19.58 3.56 17.80
C PHE A 159 -20.96 2.91 17.98
N GLY A 160 -21.48 2.22 16.94
CA GLY A 160 -22.78 1.55 17.00
C GLY A 160 -22.76 0.20 17.69
N GLY A 161 -21.58 -0.38 17.97
CA GLY A 161 -21.45 -1.71 18.59
C GLY A 161 -21.44 -1.73 20.12
N THR A 162 -21.56 -0.58 20.78
CA THR A 162 -21.58 -0.50 22.26
C THR A 162 -22.99 -0.16 22.79
N SER A 163 -24.02 -0.74 22.19
CA SER A 163 -25.29 -0.87 22.92
C SER A 163 -25.09 -2.01 23.92
N LEU A 164 -24.74 -1.64 25.11
CA LEU A 164 -24.83 -2.48 26.29
C LEU A 164 -26.25 -2.97 26.43
N GLU A 165 -26.43 -4.28 26.33
CA GLU A 165 -27.52 -4.92 27.04
C GLU A 165 -27.38 -4.61 28.52
N ALA A 166 -28.34 -3.87 29.04
CA ALA A 166 -28.57 -3.71 30.46
C ALA A 166 -29.38 -4.88 31.00
#